data_4bc600e210bc0a6ead522cdbccb83f2f
#
_entry.id   4bc600e210bc0a6ead522cdbccb83f2f
#
_cell.length_a   1.000
_cell.length_b   1.000
_cell.length_c   1.000
_cell.angle_alpha   90.00
_cell.angle_beta   90.00
_cell.angle_gamma   90.00
#
_symmetry.space_group_name_H-M   'P 1'
#
loop_
_entity.id
_entity.type
_entity.pdbx_description
1 polymer ?
#
loop_
_entity_poly.entity_id
_entity_poly.type
_entity_poly.pdbx_seq_one_letter_code
_entity_poly.pdbx_strand_id
1 'polypeptide(L)'
;MALDRNLDARLHAFVRGLPSSPADRWLLRLTRSANHGRLWLVLGGLLALRRGALRRGALRGIGSMAITSALTNAVLKTLFRRGRPEQPTQPSERTLRRTPTSSSFPSGHAASAAAFVTGLAMESLPAGAAMAPVGLAVGYSRVHVGVHYPGDVAAGFAVGAGVAAATQHWWRVRPKEPARVRPSSEAPALPEGEGLAVAVNPRSGPDDYDPADDIRRLLPRAQVLELSEDAGVAELLGTAARDGALALGVAGGDGSVAAAAAVALEHGLPLAVIPAGTLNHFARDVGLLAPQDAVDAVLAGEAVTVDVADVNGTPFLNTSSIGAYPEMVRRRDRLAGRLGKWLALTVAAAQVLRTGTPVQLDVDGQRLRVWILFVGNCLYTPRGLSPAWRPRLEDGLLDVQYLRADLRFGRTRAVLATLLGVSEHSRSYGKFQAEELTVVSRSGPQRVAYDGEMGQPATEFRFGKRAPLTVYCCRDR
;
A
#
# COMPACT_ATOMS: atom_id res chain seq x y z
N MET A 1 23.43 24.60 2.13
CA MET A 1 23.08 26.02 2.19
C MET A 1 23.04 26.40 3.67
N ALA A 2 24.13 26.89 4.25
CA ALA A 2 24.17 27.37 5.64
C ALA A 2 23.58 28.79 5.61
N LEU A 3 22.47 29.03 6.34
CA LEU A 3 22.03 30.39 6.66
C LEU A 3 23.23 31.14 7.25
N ASP A 4 23.41 32.39 6.82
CA ASP A 4 24.45 33.26 7.38
C ASP A 4 24.37 33.21 8.91
N ARG A 5 25.47 32.84 9.56
CA ARG A 5 25.52 32.71 11.04
C ARG A 5 25.08 33.99 11.74
N ASN A 6 25.34 35.14 11.13
CA ASN A 6 24.97 36.45 11.65
C ASN A 6 23.44 36.66 11.58
N LEU A 7 22.79 36.24 10.47
CA LEU A 7 21.33 36.31 10.33
C LEU A 7 20.64 35.39 11.34
N ASP A 8 21.14 34.18 11.47
CA ASP A 8 20.59 33.16 12.37
C ASP A 8 20.66 33.62 13.86
N ALA A 9 21.80 34.25 14.24
CA ALA A 9 21.96 34.85 15.56
C ALA A 9 21.02 36.05 15.79
N ARG A 10 20.88 36.93 14.79
CA ARG A 10 19.97 38.08 14.86
C ARG A 10 18.51 37.66 15.00
N LEU A 11 18.05 36.71 14.20
CA LEU A 11 16.69 36.18 14.27
C LEU A 11 16.42 35.51 15.62
N HIS A 12 17.40 34.74 16.13
CA HIS A 12 17.30 34.16 17.45
C HIS A 12 17.21 35.24 18.56
N ALA A 13 18.04 36.27 18.50
CA ALA A 13 18.02 37.39 19.44
C ALA A 13 16.69 38.16 19.40
N PHE A 14 16.13 38.38 18.19
CA PHE A 14 14.81 39.00 18.02
C PHE A 14 13.72 38.20 18.73
N VAL A 15 13.64 36.87 18.49
CA VAL A 15 12.63 36.02 19.13
C VAL A 15 12.77 36.04 20.66
N ARG A 16 14.00 36.09 21.16
CA ARG A 16 14.26 36.20 22.58
C ARG A 16 13.89 37.54 23.20
N GLY A 17 14.02 38.61 22.46
CA GLY A 17 13.67 39.96 22.86
C GLY A 17 12.15 40.23 22.94
N LEU A 18 11.33 39.30 22.47
CA LEU A 18 9.87 39.43 22.56
C LEU A 18 9.42 39.48 24.01
N PRO A 19 8.41 40.33 24.37
CA PRO A 19 7.89 40.43 25.71
C PRO A 19 7.27 39.10 26.17
N SER A 20 7.26 38.87 27.49
CA SER A 20 6.61 37.67 28.06
C SER A 20 5.11 37.71 27.80
N SER A 21 4.56 36.57 27.46
CA SER A 21 3.13 36.42 27.11
C SER A 21 2.55 35.10 27.63
N PRO A 22 1.22 34.96 27.77
CA PRO A 22 0.59 33.68 28.07
C PRO A 22 0.95 32.53 27.12
N ALA A 23 1.35 32.88 25.89
CA ALA A 23 1.81 31.92 24.91
C ALA A 23 3.10 31.18 25.32
N ASP A 24 3.92 31.77 26.18
CA ASP A 24 5.18 31.17 26.66
C ASP A 24 4.92 29.83 27.37
N ARG A 25 3.91 29.79 28.24
CA ARG A 25 3.50 28.57 28.96
C ARG A 25 2.98 27.51 27.96
N TRP A 26 2.24 27.95 26.97
CA TRP A 26 1.66 27.08 25.95
C TRP A 26 2.76 26.46 25.07
N LEU A 27 3.67 27.28 24.57
CA LEU A 27 4.82 26.82 23.78
C LEU A 27 5.74 25.89 24.57
N LEU A 28 5.91 26.14 25.89
CA LEU A 28 6.67 25.26 26.76
C LEU A 28 5.97 23.90 26.95
N ARG A 29 4.66 23.87 27.09
CA ARG A 29 3.89 22.63 27.15
C ARG A 29 3.94 21.87 25.81
N LEU A 30 3.77 22.57 24.71
CA LEU A 30 3.82 22.00 23.37
C LEU A 30 5.18 21.37 23.08
N THR A 31 6.28 22.07 23.37
CA THR A 31 7.62 21.50 23.16
C THR A 31 7.89 20.26 24.02
N ARG A 32 7.34 20.22 25.25
CA ARG A 32 7.44 19.05 26.14
C ARG A 32 6.60 17.86 25.65
N SER A 33 5.38 18.10 25.15
CA SER A 33 4.54 17.04 24.60
C SER A 33 5.14 16.40 23.34
N ALA A 34 5.91 17.18 22.54
CA ALA A 34 6.59 16.70 21.35
C ALA A 34 7.88 15.90 21.64
N ASN A 35 8.34 15.83 22.91
CA ASN A 35 9.52 15.04 23.29
C ASN A 35 9.31 13.56 22.94
N HIS A 36 10.36 12.94 22.42
CA HIS A 36 10.36 11.53 22.00
C HIS A 36 9.24 11.18 21.00
N GLY A 37 8.72 12.17 20.26
CA GLY A 37 7.66 11.96 19.28
C GLY A 37 6.27 11.69 19.88
N ARG A 38 6.08 11.82 21.22
CA ARG A 38 4.82 11.44 21.92
C ARG A 38 3.59 12.11 21.33
N LEU A 39 3.66 13.42 21.06
CA LEU A 39 2.56 14.17 20.44
C LEU A 39 2.11 13.51 19.14
N TRP A 40 3.06 13.19 18.27
CA TRP A 40 2.79 12.62 16.95
C TRP A 40 2.33 11.16 17.03
N LEU A 41 2.84 10.39 18.00
CA LEU A 41 2.37 9.02 18.24
C LEU A 41 0.93 8.98 18.72
N VAL A 42 0.54 9.89 19.63
CA VAL A 42 -0.85 10.01 20.11
C VAL A 42 -1.77 10.44 18.97
N LEU A 43 -1.44 11.54 18.27
CA LEU A 43 -2.24 12.03 17.15
C LEU A 43 -2.32 10.99 16.02
N GLY A 44 -1.21 10.36 15.70
CA GLY A 44 -1.17 9.30 14.68
C GLY A 44 -1.97 8.06 15.11
N GLY A 45 -1.92 7.67 16.38
CA GLY A 45 -2.74 6.59 16.92
C GLY A 45 -4.24 6.88 16.80
N LEU A 46 -4.67 8.08 17.18
CA LEU A 46 -6.08 8.52 17.06
C LEU A 46 -6.53 8.56 15.58
N LEU A 47 -5.70 9.10 14.68
CA LEU A 47 -6.02 9.12 13.26
C LEU A 47 -6.03 7.72 12.62
N ALA A 48 -5.22 6.80 13.13
CA ALA A 48 -5.18 5.42 12.67
C ALA A 48 -6.42 4.59 13.03
N LEU A 49 -7.22 5.03 13.99
CA LEU A 49 -8.53 4.42 14.28
C LEU A 49 -9.54 4.65 13.15
N ARG A 50 -9.38 5.74 12.38
CA ARG A 50 -10.20 6.02 11.21
C ARG A 50 -9.67 5.25 10.00
N ARG A 51 -10.57 4.53 9.28
CA ARG A 51 -10.20 3.79 8.06
C ARG A 51 -9.87 4.74 6.90
N GLY A 52 -9.30 4.20 5.82
CA GLY A 52 -9.05 4.95 4.59
C GLY A 52 -7.77 5.80 4.63
N ALA A 53 -7.81 6.97 4.02
CA ALA A 53 -6.65 7.86 3.83
C ALA A 53 -6.03 8.34 5.15
N LEU A 54 -6.85 8.58 6.18
CA LEU A 54 -6.36 9.02 7.49
C LEU A 54 -5.48 7.97 8.16
N ARG A 55 -5.91 6.71 8.16
CA ARG A 55 -5.09 5.61 8.70
C ARG A 55 -3.79 5.44 7.95
N ARG A 56 -3.84 5.45 6.60
CA ARG A 56 -2.62 5.33 5.79
C ARG A 56 -1.67 6.50 6.04
N GLY A 57 -2.21 7.73 6.08
CA GLY A 57 -1.44 8.94 6.36
C GLY A 57 -0.82 8.94 7.75
N ALA A 58 -1.55 8.52 8.78
CA ALA A 58 -1.04 8.38 10.13
C ALA A 58 0.12 7.38 10.20
N LEU A 59 -0.03 6.19 9.59
CA LEU A 59 1.02 5.17 9.56
C LEU A 59 2.25 5.64 8.77
N ARG A 60 2.06 6.30 7.61
CA ARG A 60 3.13 6.91 6.84
C ARG A 60 3.84 7.99 7.64
N GLY A 61 3.09 8.87 8.31
CA GLY A 61 3.63 9.93 9.15
C GLY A 61 4.49 9.39 10.29
N ILE A 62 4.00 8.37 11.03
CA ILE A 62 4.75 7.70 12.09
C ILE A 62 6.00 7.02 11.54
N GLY A 63 5.89 6.28 10.43
CA GLY A 63 7.03 5.62 9.79
C GLY A 63 8.10 6.61 9.32
N SER A 64 7.67 7.68 8.64
CA SER A 64 8.57 8.78 8.20
C SER A 64 9.25 9.45 9.39
N MET A 65 8.53 9.69 10.47
CA MET A 65 9.08 10.25 11.71
C MET A 65 10.12 9.32 12.34
N ALA A 66 9.89 8.02 12.38
CA ALA A 66 10.82 7.04 12.93
C ALA A 66 12.14 7.02 12.13
N ILE A 67 12.05 6.98 10.80
CA ILE A 67 13.22 7.03 9.89
C ILE A 67 13.98 8.35 10.08
N THR A 68 13.25 9.47 10.12
CA THR A 68 13.81 10.80 10.31
C THR A 68 14.53 10.93 11.65
N SER A 69 13.93 10.38 12.72
CA SER A 69 14.54 10.39 14.05
C SER A 69 15.83 9.58 14.08
N ALA A 70 15.86 8.41 13.49
CA ALA A 70 17.06 7.59 13.36
C ALA A 70 18.16 8.32 12.56
N LEU A 71 17.83 8.84 11.37
CA LEU A 71 18.74 9.60 10.52
C LEU A 71 19.32 10.84 11.25
N THR A 72 18.45 11.63 11.88
CA THR A 72 18.86 12.86 12.56
C THR A 72 19.76 12.58 13.74
N ASN A 73 19.41 11.59 14.59
CA ASN A 73 20.16 11.36 15.83
C ASN A 73 21.42 10.50 15.63
N ALA A 74 21.38 9.48 14.77
CA ALA A 74 22.51 8.57 14.56
C ALA A 74 23.52 9.10 13.53
N VAL A 75 23.06 9.88 12.54
CA VAL A 75 23.94 10.33 11.44
C VAL A 75 24.15 11.83 11.45
N LEU A 76 23.10 12.64 11.28
CA LEU A 76 23.27 14.07 11.03
C LEU A 76 23.88 14.81 12.22
N LYS A 77 23.46 14.53 13.45
CA LYS A 77 24.03 15.18 14.64
C LYS A 77 25.47 14.77 14.95
N THR A 78 25.90 13.60 14.50
CA THR A 78 27.30 13.16 14.63
C THR A 78 28.20 13.82 13.59
N LEU A 79 27.66 14.06 12.38
CA LEU A 79 28.38 14.74 11.30
C LEU A 79 28.46 16.26 11.49
N PHE A 80 27.37 16.88 11.91
CA PHE A 80 27.25 18.33 12.05
C PHE A 80 27.31 18.72 13.54
N ARG A 81 28.49 18.98 14.05
CA ARG A 81 28.72 19.41 15.45
C ARG A 81 28.53 20.92 15.58
N ARG A 82 27.28 21.37 15.82
CA ARG A 82 26.98 22.80 16.09
C ARG A 82 26.63 23.00 17.56
N GLY A 83 27.25 24.01 18.17
CA GLY A 83 26.88 24.46 19.53
C GLY A 83 25.45 25.00 19.58
N ARG A 84 24.81 24.85 20.73
CA ARG A 84 23.50 25.43 20.97
C ARG A 84 23.61 26.91 21.31
N PRO A 85 22.52 27.69 21.14
CA PRO A 85 22.49 29.07 21.62
C PRO A 85 22.84 29.13 23.12
N GLU A 86 23.68 30.10 23.50
CA GLU A 86 23.91 30.38 24.90
C GLU A 86 22.62 30.81 25.57
N GLN A 87 22.38 30.29 26.77
CA GLN A 87 21.20 30.63 27.57
C GLN A 87 21.57 31.57 28.71
N PRO A 88 21.73 32.89 28.46
CA PRO A 88 21.80 33.83 29.57
C PRO A 88 20.44 33.88 30.23
N THR A 89 20.38 34.27 31.50
CA THR A 89 19.24 34.31 32.42
C THR A 89 17.89 34.57 31.71
N GLN A 90 17.13 33.52 31.46
CA GLN A 90 15.79 33.61 30.88
C GLN A 90 14.74 33.58 31.96
N PRO A 91 13.55 34.18 31.73
CA PRO A 91 12.37 33.95 32.58
C PRO A 91 12.14 32.46 32.76
N SER A 92 11.80 32.01 33.96
CA SER A 92 11.56 30.59 34.28
C SER A 92 10.47 29.95 33.39
N GLU A 93 9.60 30.77 32.84
CA GLU A 93 8.49 30.37 31.93
C GLU A 93 8.94 29.96 30.51
N ARG A 94 10.18 30.33 30.12
CA ARG A 94 10.79 29.98 28.80
C ARG A 94 11.93 28.97 28.91
N THR A 95 12.25 28.50 30.11
CA THR A 95 13.37 27.60 30.33
C THR A 95 12.96 26.14 30.42
N LEU A 96 13.70 25.26 29.75
CA LEU A 96 13.57 23.82 29.93
C LEU A 96 14.34 23.41 31.20
N ARG A 97 13.74 22.55 32.04
CA ARG A 97 14.38 22.00 33.23
C ARG A 97 15.68 21.22 32.94
N ARG A 98 15.79 20.65 31.75
CA ARG A 98 16.99 19.95 31.24
C ARG A 98 17.23 20.36 29.81
N THR A 99 18.39 20.94 29.54
CA THR A 99 18.86 21.26 28.18
C THR A 99 19.46 20.04 27.52
N PRO A 100 19.13 19.76 26.24
CA PRO A 100 19.78 18.65 25.53
C PRO A 100 21.27 18.91 25.33
N THR A 101 22.11 17.88 25.51
CA THR A 101 23.55 17.94 25.35
C THR A 101 24.06 17.63 23.96
N SER A 102 23.21 17.08 23.08
CA SER A 102 23.55 16.77 21.69
C SER A 102 23.66 18.02 20.81
N SER A 103 24.27 17.90 19.61
CA SER A 103 24.35 18.98 18.61
C SER A 103 23.02 19.70 18.39
N SER A 104 23.07 21.03 18.15
CA SER A 104 21.87 21.81 17.84
C SER A 104 21.34 21.54 16.42
N PHE A 105 22.20 21.20 15.47
CA PHE A 105 21.86 21.04 14.06
C PHE A 105 21.79 19.56 13.64
N PRO A 106 20.76 19.18 12.87
CA PRO A 106 19.49 19.87 12.69
C PRO A 106 18.56 19.64 13.89
N SER A 107 17.46 20.44 13.98
CA SER A 107 16.46 20.27 15.04
C SER A 107 15.64 18.99 14.86
N GLY A 108 15.81 18.03 15.77
CA GLY A 108 15.09 16.75 15.72
C GLY A 108 13.59 16.88 15.93
N HIS A 109 13.10 17.86 16.73
CA HIS A 109 11.69 18.13 16.92
C HIS A 109 11.04 18.67 15.64
N ALA A 110 11.68 19.61 14.95
CA ALA A 110 11.23 20.15 13.68
C ALA A 110 11.23 19.05 12.59
N ALA A 111 12.28 18.23 12.57
CA ALA A 111 12.38 17.12 11.62
C ALA A 111 11.25 16.08 11.82
N SER A 112 10.99 15.69 13.07
CA SER A 112 9.88 14.76 13.39
C SER A 112 8.52 15.36 13.04
N ALA A 113 8.31 16.66 13.32
CA ALA A 113 7.08 17.36 12.98
C ALA A 113 6.83 17.38 11.47
N ALA A 114 7.83 17.80 10.69
CA ALA A 114 7.71 17.85 9.24
C ALA A 114 7.52 16.46 8.62
N ALA A 115 8.23 15.45 9.11
CA ALA A 115 8.08 14.08 8.63
C ALA A 115 6.67 13.54 8.84
N PHE A 116 6.09 13.76 10.03
CA PHE A 116 4.73 13.35 10.34
C PHE A 116 3.69 14.09 9.49
N VAL A 117 3.76 15.43 9.46
CA VAL A 117 2.81 16.28 8.74
C VAL A 117 2.86 16.01 7.24
N THR A 118 4.06 15.93 6.65
CA THR A 118 4.22 15.65 5.22
C THR A 118 3.73 14.24 4.89
N GLY A 119 4.09 13.23 5.68
CA GLY A 119 3.62 11.87 5.49
C GLY A 119 2.09 11.75 5.57
N LEU A 120 1.45 12.49 6.47
CA LEU A 120 -0.01 12.58 6.56
C LEU A 120 -0.62 13.28 5.35
N ALA A 121 -0.03 14.41 4.92
CA ALA A 121 -0.50 15.20 3.78
C ALA A 121 -0.45 14.43 2.46
N MET A 122 0.52 13.55 2.28
CA MET A 122 0.65 12.71 1.09
C MET A 122 -0.55 11.78 0.87
N GLU A 123 -1.17 11.31 1.93
CA GLU A 123 -2.36 10.43 1.87
C GLU A 123 -3.67 11.22 2.01
N SER A 124 -3.64 12.31 2.80
CA SER A 124 -4.78 13.18 3.06
C SER A 124 -4.32 14.64 3.19
N LEU A 125 -4.36 15.38 2.08
CA LEU A 125 -3.97 16.79 2.06
C LEU A 125 -4.73 17.64 3.10
N PRO A 126 -6.06 17.49 3.28
CA PRO A 126 -6.78 18.26 4.31
C PRO A 126 -6.28 17.97 5.73
N ALA A 127 -6.00 16.70 6.05
CA ALA A 127 -5.51 16.32 7.38
C ALA A 127 -4.07 16.84 7.61
N GLY A 128 -3.22 16.76 6.60
CA GLY A 128 -1.87 17.33 6.65
C GLY A 128 -1.90 18.85 6.82
N ALA A 129 -2.75 19.55 6.08
CA ALA A 129 -2.94 20.99 6.19
C ALA A 129 -3.44 21.40 7.58
N ALA A 130 -4.39 20.66 8.17
CA ALA A 130 -4.86 20.89 9.52
C ALA A 130 -3.78 20.69 10.59
N MET A 131 -2.83 19.77 10.37
CA MET A 131 -1.71 19.51 11.30
C MET A 131 -0.50 20.40 11.08
N ALA A 132 -0.39 21.06 9.93
CA ALA A 132 0.75 21.93 9.61
C ALA A 132 0.98 23.06 10.64
N PRO A 133 -0.05 23.79 11.12
CA PRO A 133 0.14 24.80 12.15
C PRO A 133 0.75 24.24 13.44
N VAL A 134 0.34 23.04 13.86
CA VAL A 134 0.90 22.37 15.04
C VAL A 134 2.38 22.04 14.80
N GLY A 135 2.73 21.55 13.60
CA GLY A 135 4.11 21.27 13.22
C GLY A 135 5.00 22.51 13.25
N LEU A 136 4.50 23.61 12.69
CA LEU A 136 5.20 24.90 12.70
C LEU A 136 5.38 25.44 14.13
N ALA A 137 4.33 25.36 14.95
CA ALA A 137 4.37 25.76 16.37
C ALA A 137 5.39 24.93 17.18
N VAL A 138 5.50 23.62 16.92
CA VAL A 138 6.54 22.77 17.53
C VAL A 138 7.94 23.26 17.12
N GLY A 139 8.16 23.53 15.82
CA GLY A 139 9.43 24.08 15.34
C GLY A 139 9.75 25.43 15.97
N TYR A 140 8.80 26.38 15.94
CA TYR A 140 8.94 27.69 16.56
C TYR A 140 9.25 27.60 18.06
N SER A 141 8.56 26.71 18.77
CA SER A 141 8.79 26.52 20.21
C SER A 141 10.26 26.22 20.57
N ARG A 142 11.02 25.59 19.64
CA ARG A 142 12.45 25.26 19.86
C ARG A 142 13.36 26.48 19.82
N VAL A 143 13.02 27.45 18.97
CA VAL A 143 13.69 28.77 18.94
C VAL A 143 13.29 29.58 20.16
N HIS A 144 11.99 29.58 20.47
CA HIS A 144 11.42 30.35 21.59
C HIS A 144 11.99 29.96 22.95
N VAL A 145 12.16 28.65 23.21
CA VAL A 145 12.81 28.16 24.45
C VAL A 145 14.36 28.22 24.39
N GLY A 146 14.95 28.76 23.32
CA GLY A 146 16.38 29.06 23.21
C GLY A 146 17.29 27.84 23.04
N VAL A 147 16.79 26.70 22.57
CA VAL A 147 17.61 25.47 22.39
C VAL A 147 18.07 25.22 20.97
N HIS A 148 17.54 25.95 20.00
CA HIS A 148 17.87 25.87 18.58
C HIS A 148 17.89 27.26 17.93
N TYR A 149 18.75 27.44 16.93
CA TYR A 149 18.68 28.56 16.02
C TYR A 149 17.55 28.34 14.98
N PRO A 150 16.99 29.43 14.39
CA PRO A 150 16.01 29.31 13.30
C PRO A 150 16.49 28.42 12.15
N GLY A 151 17.77 28.51 11.76
CA GLY A 151 18.38 27.65 10.74
C GLY A 151 18.39 26.15 11.08
N ASP A 152 18.54 25.81 12.36
CA ASP A 152 18.45 24.41 12.81
C ASP A 152 17.04 23.87 12.60
N VAL A 153 16.03 24.71 12.83
CA VAL A 153 14.61 24.37 12.67
C VAL A 153 14.25 24.24 11.19
N ALA A 154 14.67 25.18 10.35
CA ALA A 154 14.44 25.16 8.91
C ALA A 154 15.08 23.92 8.27
N ALA A 155 16.35 23.61 8.62
CA ALA A 155 17.03 22.41 8.19
C ALA A 155 16.30 21.13 8.68
N GLY A 156 15.82 21.13 9.93
CA GLY A 156 15.01 20.04 10.48
C GLY A 156 13.74 19.81 9.65
N PHE A 157 12.98 20.86 9.35
CA PHE A 157 11.80 20.75 8.49
C PHE A 157 12.14 20.19 7.10
N ALA A 158 13.22 20.69 6.48
CA ALA A 158 13.65 20.18 5.17
C ALA A 158 14.02 18.70 5.20
N VAL A 159 14.77 18.26 6.22
CA VAL A 159 15.13 16.84 6.41
C VAL A 159 13.88 16.00 6.61
N GLY A 160 12.96 16.40 7.50
CA GLY A 160 11.74 15.65 7.77
C GLY A 160 10.84 15.51 6.56
N ALA A 161 10.58 16.61 5.86
CA ALA A 161 9.80 16.62 4.64
C ALA A 161 10.46 15.79 3.53
N GLY A 162 11.78 15.92 3.36
CA GLY A 162 12.55 15.14 2.39
C GLY A 162 12.49 13.63 2.65
N VAL A 163 12.63 13.21 3.91
CA VAL A 163 12.48 11.79 4.28
C VAL A 163 11.06 11.31 4.01
N ALA A 164 10.03 12.07 4.39
CA ALA A 164 8.65 11.70 4.10
C ALA A 164 8.39 11.58 2.59
N ALA A 165 8.86 12.54 1.79
CA ALA A 165 8.78 12.48 0.33
C ALA A 165 9.52 11.25 -0.23
N ALA A 166 10.70 10.93 0.30
CA ALA A 166 11.47 9.76 -0.12
C ALA A 166 10.74 8.45 0.17
N THR A 167 9.82 8.40 1.15
CA THR A 167 9.00 7.19 1.39
C THR A 167 8.14 6.80 0.20
N GLN A 168 7.89 7.71 -0.76
CA GLN A 168 7.21 7.37 -2.00
C GLN A 168 7.94 6.31 -2.83
N HIS A 169 9.24 6.16 -2.67
CA HIS A 169 9.99 5.11 -3.38
C HIS A 169 9.61 3.70 -2.93
N TRP A 170 9.20 3.53 -1.67
CA TRP A 170 8.84 2.23 -1.08
C TRP A 170 7.35 2.07 -0.85
N TRP A 171 6.70 3.16 -0.49
CA TRP A 171 5.28 3.20 -0.17
C TRP A 171 4.62 4.30 -1.00
N ARG A 172 4.29 3.98 -2.23
CA ARG A 172 3.69 4.94 -3.16
C ARG A 172 2.26 5.29 -2.77
N VAL A 173 1.90 6.53 -2.97
CA VAL A 173 0.51 6.99 -2.88
C VAL A 173 -0.21 6.49 -4.13
N ARG A 174 -1.28 5.72 -3.95
CA ARG A 174 -2.10 5.27 -5.07
C ARG A 174 -2.91 6.45 -5.62
N PRO A 175 -3.08 6.55 -6.94
CA PRO A 175 -4.05 7.48 -7.53
C PRO A 175 -5.44 7.24 -6.92
N LYS A 176 -6.23 8.30 -6.85
CA LYS A 176 -7.64 8.21 -6.46
C LYS A 176 -8.53 7.79 -7.62
N GLU A 177 -8.05 8.04 -8.83
CA GLU A 177 -8.77 7.70 -10.06
C GLU A 177 -8.71 6.18 -10.30
N PRO A 178 -9.83 5.56 -10.68
CA PRO A 178 -9.87 4.17 -11.09
C PRO A 178 -9.07 3.95 -12.37
N ALA A 179 -8.76 2.69 -12.67
CA ALA A 179 -8.14 2.31 -13.92
C ALA A 179 -9.05 2.63 -15.11
N ARG A 180 -8.46 2.90 -16.27
CA ARG A 180 -9.21 2.99 -17.51
C ARG A 180 -9.74 1.60 -17.88
N VAL A 181 -11.00 1.54 -18.30
CA VAL A 181 -11.74 0.35 -18.67
C VAL A 181 -12.55 0.62 -19.92
N ARG A 182 -12.96 -0.44 -20.62
CA ARG A 182 -13.92 -0.30 -21.73
C ARG A 182 -15.34 -0.35 -21.19
N PRO A 183 -16.20 0.56 -21.64
CA PRO A 183 -17.62 0.48 -21.37
C PRO A 183 -18.21 -0.83 -21.91
N SER A 184 -19.13 -1.44 -21.16
CA SER A 184 -19.92 -2.58 -21.61
C SER A 184 -21.41 -2.24 -21.56
N SER A 185 -22.17 -2.70 -22.56
CA SER A 185 -23.62 -2.64 -22.56
C SER A 185 -24.28 -4.02 -22.34
N GLU A 186 -23.48 -5.01 -21.95
CA GLU A 186 -23.93 -6.42 -21.88
C GLU A 186 -24.48 -6.82 -20.51
N ALA A 187 -24.43 -5.93 -19.50
CA ALA A 187 -24.98 -6.23 -18.19
C ALA A 187 -26.44 -5.75 -18.07
N PRO A 188 -27.38 -6.63 -17.69
CA PRO A 188 -28.76 -6.22 -17.44
C PRO A 188 -28.85 -5.35 -16.16
N ALA A 189 -29.79 -4.38 -16.17
CA ALA A 189 -30.25 -3.76 -14.94
C ALA A 189 -31.05 -4.78 -14.13
N LEU A 190 -30.72 -4.94 -12.85
CA LEU A 190 -31.39 -5.93 -11.98
C LEU A 190 -32.12 -5.20 -10.84
N PRO A 191 -33.38 -4.79 -11.04
CA PRO A 191 -34.15 -4.11 -10.00
C PRO A 191 -34.24 -4.95 -8.73
N GLU A 192 -33.91 -4.33 -7.59
CA GLU A 192 -33.87 -5.02 -6.27
C GLU A 192 -32.92 -6.24 -6.23
N GLY A 193 -32.10 -6.45 -7.27
CA GLY A 193 -31.20 -7.60 -7.39
C GLY A 193 -31.85 -8.86 -7.95
N GLU A 194 -33.03 -8.79 -8.60
CA GLU A 194 -33.65 -9.94 -9.16
C GLU A 194 -32.81 -10.60 -10.26
N GLY A 195 -32.52 -11.88 -10.13
CA GLY A 195 -31.68 -12.64 -11.04
C GLY A 195 -30.16 -12.56 -10.69
N LEU A 196 -29.77 -11.84 -9.62
CA LEU A 196 -28.41 -11.82 -9.12
C LEU A 196 -28.20 -12.89 -8.04
N ALA A 197 -27.19 -13.75 -8.19
CA ALA A 197 -26.75 -14.68 -7.17
C ALA A 197 -25.40 -14.18 -6.57
N VAL A 198 -25.38 -13.89 -5.28
CA VAL A 198 -24.21 -13.31 -4.58
C VAL A 198 -23.63 -14.30 -3.59
N ALA A 199 -22.38 -14.75 -3.82
CA ALA A 199 -21.63 -15.52 -2.85
C ALA A 199 -21.01 -14.59 -1.80
N VAL A 200 -21.28 -14.85 -0.54
CA VAL A 200 -20.81 -14.01 0.58
C VAL A 200 -19.85 -14.80 1.46
N ASN A 201 -18.66 -14.25 1.68
CA ASN A 201 -17.74 -14.80 2.65
C ASN A 201 -17.95 -14.13 4.01
N PRO A 202 -18.58 -14.78 4.98
CA PRO A 202 -18.88 -14.16 6.29
C PRO A 202 -17.64 -13.83 7.11
N ARG A 203 -16.48 -14.43 6.76
CA ARG A 203 -15.18 -14.12 7.40
C ARG A 203 -14.48 -12.92 6.76
N SER A 204 -15.09 -12.27 5.75
CA SER A 204 -14.54 -11.09 5.10
C SER A 204 -15.03 -9.83 5.77
N GLY A 205 -14.10 -8.98 6.20
CA GLY A 205 -14.41 -7.70 6.83
C GLY A 205 -13.98 -7.64 8.29
N PRO A 206 -14.46 -6.63 9.03
CA PRO A 206 -14.31 -6.52 10.48
C PRO A 206 -15.22 -7.50 11.22
N ASP A 207 -14.82 -7.89 12.44
CA ASP A 207 -15.54 -8.85 13.28
C ASP A 207 -17.01 -8.49 13.56
N ASP A 208 -17.39 -7.20 13.47
CA ASP A 208 -18.74 -6.69 13.71
C ASP A 208 -19.53 -6.36 12.42
N TYR A 209 -19.05 -6.79 11.24
CA TYR A 209 -19.67 -6.47 9.96
C TYR A 209 -20.07 -7.73 9.21
N ASP A 210 -21.38 -7.87 8.94
CA ASP A 210 -21.91 -8.94 8.10
C ASP A 210 -22.27 -8.37 6.70
N PRO A 211 -21.52 -8.73 5.65
CA PRO A 211 -21.85 -8.32 4.28
C PRO A 211 -23.18 -8.87 3.79
N ALA A 212 -23.64 -10.03 4.29
CA ALA A 212 -24.88 -10.64 3.84
C ALA A 212 -26.11 -9.80 4.22
N ASP A 213 -26.11 -9.24 5.43
CA ASP A 213 -27.23 -8.40 5.91
C ASP A 213 -27.33 -7.10 5.09
N ASP A 214 -26.19 -6.49 4.75
CA ASP A 214 -26.18 -5.29 3.90
C ASP A 214 -26.72 -5.61 2.49
N ILE A 215 -26.34 -6.76 1.90
CA ILE A 215 -26.81 -7.16 0.58
C ILE A 215 -28.31 -7.45 0.61
N ARG A 216 -28.83 -8.21 1.58
CA ARG A 216 -30.26 -8.48 1.73
C ARG A 216 -31.08 -7.20 1.87
N ARG A 217 -30.55 -6.20 2.55
CA ARG A 217 -31.21 -4.90 2.72
C ARG A 217 -31.19 -4.06 1.43
N LEU A 218 -30.09 -4.05 0.69
CA LEU A 218 -29.88 -3.20 -0.48
C LEU A 218 -30.40 -3.83 -1.78
N LEU A 219 -30.37 -5.16 -1.86
CA LEU A 219 -30.83 -5.97 -3.00
C LEU A 219 -31.74 -7.11 -2.49
N PRO A 220 -32.97 -6.80 -2.04
CA PRO A 220 -33.83 -7.75 -1.32
C PRO A 220 -34.27 -8.96 -2.14
N ARG A 221 -34.20 -8.88 -3.48
CA ARG A 221 -34.53 -9.98 -4.39
C ARG A 221 -33.31 -10.76 -4.90
N ALA A 222 -32.10 -10.38 -4.47
CA ALA A 222 -30.91 -11.14 -4.79
C ALA A 222 -30.85 -12.46 -4.01
N GLN A 223 -30.35 -13.51 -4.65
CA GLN A 223 -30.07 -14.77 -4.01
C GLN A 223 -28.74 -14.67 -3.25
N VAL A 224 -28.77 -14.59 -1.92
CA VAL A 224 -27.58 -14.51 -1.08
C VAL A 224 -27.14 -15.92 -0.68
N LEU A 225 -25.93 -16.30 -1.07
CA LEU A 225 -25.31 -17.60 -0.88
C LEU A 225 -24.13 -17.45 0.08
N GLU A 226 -24.27 -17.89 1.32
CA GLU A 226 -23.20 -17.80 2.31
C GLU A 226 -22.23 -18.98 2.17
N LEU A 227 -20.92 -18.69 2.17
CA LEU A 227 -19.89 -19.71 2.14
C LEU A 227 -19.89 -20.51 3.45
N SER A 228 -19.80 -21.83 3.31
CA SER A 228 -19.62 -22.77 4.42
C SER A 228 -18.27 -23.48 4.34
N GLU A 229 -17.98 -24.38 5.27
CA GLU A 229 -16.79 -25.21 5.20
C GLU A 229 -16.87 -26.24 4.06
N ASP A 230 -18.08 -26.61 3.66
CA ASP A 230 -18.36 -27.63 2.64
C ASP A 230 -18.56 -27.05 1.23
N ALA A 231 -18.95 -25.76 1.10
CA ALA A 231 -19.25 -25.14 -0.18
C ALA A 231 -18.48 -23.82 -0.40
N GLY A 232 -17.63 -23.83 -1.42
CA GLY A 232 -16.84 -22.67 -1.84
C GLY A 232 -17.53 -21.75 -2.83
N VAL A 233 -16.94 -20.58 -3.12
CA VAL A 233 -17.48 -19.60 -4.10
C VAL A 233 -17.76 -20.23 -5.45
N ALA A 234 -16.84 -21.03 -5.97
CA ALA A 234 -16.98 -21.62 -7.30
C ALA A 234 -18.16 -22.60 -7.39
N GLU A 235 -18.39 -23.40 -6.36
CA GLU A 235 -19.48 -24.37 -6.32
C GLU A 235 -20.84 -23.68 -6.22
N LEU A 236 -20.96 -22.72 -5.28
CA LEU A 236 -22.20 -21.97 -5.06
C LEU A 236 -22.61 -21.18 -6.31
N LEU A 237 -21.68 -20.40 -6.87
CA LEU A 237 -21.98 -19.60 -8.08
C LEU A 237 -22.15 -20.45 -9.33
N GLY A 238 -21.40 -21.54 -9.47
CA GLY A 238 -21.57 -22.48 -10.58
C GLY A 238 -22.97 -23.16 -10.58
N THR A 239 -23.49 -23.47 -9.41
CA THR A 239 -24.87 -23.98 -9.26
C THR A 239 -25.88 -22.89 -9.63
N ALA A 240 -25.75 -21.69 -9.06
CA ALA A 240 -26.63 -20.58 -9.37
C ALA A 240 -26.64 -20.21 -10.88
N ALA A 241 -25.49 -20.27 -11.54
CA ALA A 241 -25.39 -20.02 -12.98
C ALA A 241 -26.15 -21.08 -13.79
N ARG A 242 -26.03 -22.37 -13.42
CA ARG A 242 -26.82 -23.47 -14.07
C ARG A 242 -28.29 -23.36 -13.80
N ASP A 243 -28.69 -22.82 -12.65
CA ASP A 243 -30.10 -22.61 -12.25
C ASP A 243 -30.73 -21.35 -12.88
N GLY A 244 -29.99 -20.63 -13.74
CA GLY A 244 -30.51 -19.54 -14.54
C GLY A 244 -30.30 -18.14 -13.95
N ALA A 245 -29.29 -17.94 -13.08
CA ALA A 245 -28.89 -16.59 -12.67
C ALA A 245 -28.53 -15.73 -13.89
N LEU A 246 -28.98 -14.47 -13.90
CA LEU A 246 -28.71 -13.51 -14.97
C LEU A 246 -27.34 -12.81 -14.74
N ALA A 247 -26.87 -12.77 -13.49
CA ALA A 247 -25.59 -12.23 -13.10
C ALA A 247 -25.09 -12.93 -11.85
N LEU A 248 -23.77 -12.92 -11.68
CA LEU A 248 -23.10 -13.43 -10.48
C LEU A 248 -22.56 -12.27 -9.64
N GLY A 249 -22.54 -12.46 -8.33
CA GLY A 249 -21.97 -11.49 -7.40
C GLY A 249 -21.06 -12.15 -6.38
N VAL A 250 -20.12 -11.38 -5.83
CA VAL A 250 -19.26 -11.84 -4.73
C VAL A 250 -19.00 -10.73 -3.73
N ALA A 251 -19.25 -11.00 -2.46
CA ALA A 251 -18.86 -10.16 -1.34
C ALA A 251 -17.70 -10.83 -0.61
N GLY A 252 -16.47 -10.31 -0.83
CA GLY A 252 -15.27 -10.95 -0.30
C GLY A 252 -13.98 -10.23 -0.61
N GLY A 253 -12.86 -10.89 -0.34
CA GLY A 253 -11.51 -10.43 -0.70
C GLY A 253 -11.07 -10.90 -2.09
N ASP A 254 -9.85 -10.52 -2.50
CA ASP A 254 -9.32 -10.78 -3.86
C ASP A 254 -9.38 -12.26 -4.27
N GLY A 255 -9.16 -13.23 -3.35
CA GLY A 255 -9.27 -14.66 -3.66
C GLY A 255 -10.71 -15.08 -4.00
N SER A 256 -11.71 -14.60 -3.24
CA SER A 256 -13.13 -14.86 -3.53
C SER A 256 -13.55 -14.25 -4.87
N VAL A 257 -13.03 -13.03 -5.16
CA VAL A 257 -13.28 -12.33 -6.44
C VAL A 257 -12.69 -13.09 -7.62
N ALA A 258 -11.47 -13.63 -7.49
CA ALA A 258 -10.85 -14.45 -8.53
C ALA A 258 -11.63 -15.72 -8.81
N ALA A 259 -12.11 -16.42 -7.77
CA ALA A 259 -12.94 -17.61 -7.91
C ALA A 259 -14.28 -17.31 -8.59
N ALA A 260 -14.94 -16.21 -8.21
CA ALA A 260 -16.20 -15.77 -8.84
C ALA A 260 -16.00 -15.38 -10.31
N ALA A 261 -14.90 -14.68 -10.62
CA ALA A 261 -14.57 -14.31 -11.99
C ALA A 261 -14.34 -15.52 -12.90
N ALA A 262 -13.74 -16.60 -12.38
CA ALA A 262 -13.57 -17.84 -13.13
C ALA A 262 -14.93 -18.45 -13.55
N VAL A 263 -15.89 -18.50 -12.62
CA VAL A 263 -17.25 -18.99 -12.90
C VAL A 263 -17.99 -18.06 -13.85
N ALA A 264 -17.90 -16.75 -13.64
CA ALA A 264 -18.54 -15.76 -14.51
C ALA A 264 -18.07 -15.87 -15.96
N LEU A 265 -16.74 -16.08 -16.17
CA LEU A 265 -16.15 -16.32 -17.49
C LEU A 265 -16.62 -17.63 -18.12
N GLU A 266 -16.71 -18.70 -17.32
CA GLU A 266 -17.15 -20.02 -17.80
C GLU A 266 -18.58 -19.98 -18.32
N HIS A 267 -19.45 -19.23 -17.64
CA HIS A 267 -20.86 -19.12 -17.97
C HIS A 267 -21.23 -17.89 -18.82
N GLY A 268 -20.26 -17.02 -19.15
CA GLY A 268 -20.52 -15.79 -19.91
C GLY A 268 -21.40 -14.78 -19.18
N LEU A 269 -21.41 -14.77 -17.86
CA LEU A 269 -22.25 -13.92 -17.03
C LEU A 269 -21.51 -12.70 -16.51
N PRO A 270 -22.16 -11.52 -16.35
CA PRO A 270 -21.57 -10.35 -15.72
C PRO A 270 -21.37 -10.57 -14.22
N LEU A 271 -20.32 -9.94 -13.68
CA LEU A 271 -19.91 -10.09 -12.28
C LEU A 271 -20.09 -8.79 -11.49
N ALA A 272 -20.81 -8.85 -10.38
CA ALA A 272 -20.87 -7.79 -9.37
C ALA A 272 -19.82 -8.05 -8.26
N VAL A 273 -18.89 -7.14 -8.09
CA VAL A 273 -17.81 -7.24 -7.08
C VAL A 273 -18.11 -6.30 -5.92
N ILE A 274 -18.45 -6.86 -4.76
CA ILE A 274 -18.78 -6.11 -3.54
C ILE A 274 -17.55 -6.15 -2.62
N PRO A 275 -16.86 -5.01 -2.41
CA PRO A 275 -15.60 -4.97 -1.67
C PRO A 275 -15.82 -5.18 -0.16
N ALA A 276 -15.64 -6.40 0.33
CA ALA A 276 -15.74 -6.76 1.74
C ALA A 276 -14.39 -7.17 2.37
N GLY A 277 -13.35 -7.40 1.58
CA GLY A 277 -12.03 -7.82 2.06
C GLY A 277 -11.15 -6.66 2.55
N THR A 278 -9.93 -6.99 3.00
CA THR A 278 -8.97 -6.02 3.55
C THR A 278 -8.24 -5.19 2.49
N LEU A 279 -7.87 -5.79 1.36
CA LEU A 279 -7.06 -5.16 0.32
C LEU A 279 -7.90 -4.71 -0.87
N ASN A 280 -8.76 -5.58 -1.40
CA ASN A 280 -9.69 -5.34 -2.49
C ASN A 280 -9.00 -4.70 -3.70
N HIS A 281 -7.88 -5.30 -4.16
CA HIS A 281 -7.05 -4.74 -5.23
C HIS A 281 -7.84 -4.55 -6.51
N PHE A 282 -8.51 -5.62 -6.95
CA PHE A 282 -9.28 -5.61 -8.19
C PHE A 282 -10.46 -4.62 -8.11
N ALA A 283 -11.26 -4.68 -7.04
CA ALA A 283 -12.41 -3.79 -6.87
C ALA A 283 -12.01 -2.31 -6.93
N ARG A 284 -10.88 -1.96 -6.28
CA ARG A 284 -10.34 -0.59 -6.30
C ARG A 284 -9.82 -0.16 -7.67
N ASP A 285 -9.18 -1.06 -8.40
CA ASP A 285 -8.69 -0.76 -9.74
C ASP A 285 -9.87 -0.48 -10.69
N VAL A 286 -10.98 -1.20 -10.54
CA VAL A 286 -12.23 -0.97 -11.31
C VAL A 286 -12.94 0.32 -10.86
N GLY A 287 -12.74 0.76 -9.59
CA GLY A 287 -13.39 1.97 -9.04
C GLY A 287 -14.44 1.70 -7.98
N LEU A 288 -14.62 0.45 -7.57
CA LEU A 288 -15.56 0.05 -6.52
C LEU A 288 -14.89 0.21 -5.16
N LEU A 289 -15.20 1.30 -4.47
CA LEU A 289 -14.56 1.66 -3.18
C LEU A 289 -15.43 1.27 -1.98
N ALA A 290 -16.74 1.22 -2.15
CA ALA A 290 -17.72 0.85 -1.14
C ALA A 290 -18.71 -0.20 -1.72
N PRO A 291 -19.38 -1.00 -0.86
CA PRO A 291 -20.42 -1.91 -1.30
C PRO A 291 -21.53 -1.23 -2.10
N GLN A 292 -21.89 0.00 -1.72
CA GLN A 292 -22.92 0.78 -2.41
C GLN A 292 -22.61 1.06 -3.88
N ASP A 293 -21.32 1.23 -4.23
CA ASP A 293 -20.92 1.47 -5.63
C ASP A 293 -21.28 0.30 -6.54
N ALA A 294 -21.15 -0.94 -6.04
CA ALA A 294 -21.52 -2.14 -6.76
C ALA A 294 -23.05 -2.30 -6.86
N VAL A 295 -23.76 -1.98 -5.78
CA VAL A 295 -25.23 -2.02 -5.75
C VAL A 295 -25.82 -1.04 -6.74
N ASP A 296 -25.36 0.21 -6.74
CA ASP A 296 -25.82 1.26 -7.67
C ASP A 296 -25.61 0.81 -9.13
N ALA A 297 -24.45 0.20 -9.44
CA ALA A 297 -24.15 -0.30 -10.77
C ALA A 297 -25.07 -1.46 -11.20
N VAL A 298 -25.36 -2.39 -10.31
CA VAL A 298 -26.29 -3.51 -10.55
C VAL A 298 -27.71 -3.00 -10.84
N LEU A 299 -28.20 -2.06 -10.04
CA LEU A 299 -29.52 -1.47 -10.22
C LEU A 299 -29.62 -0.69 -11.53
N ALA A 300 -28.54 -0.01 -11.93
CA ALA A 300 -28.53 0.78 -13.18
C ALA A 300 -28.21 -0.08 -14.43
N GLY A 301 -27.66 -1.29 -14.28
CA GLY A 301 -27.16 -2.08 -15.41
C GLY A 301 -25.88 -1.47 -16.01
N GLU A 302 -25.15 -0.68 -15.24
CA GLU A 302 -23.88 -0.09 -15.68
C GLU A 302 -22.72 -1.06 -15.51
N ALA A 303 -21.98 -1.30 -16.58
CA ALA A 303 -20.88 -2.24 -16.55
C ALA A 303 -19.68 -1.79 -17.40
N VAL A 304 -18.56 -2.40 -17.13
CA VAL A 304 -17.31 -2.24 -17.85
C VAL A 304 -16.74 -3.60 -18.22
N THR A 305 -15.91 -3.63 -19.25
CA THR A 305 -15.19 -4.82 -19.66
C THR A 305 -13.74 -4.71 -19.24
N VAL A 306 -13.20 -5.76 -18.62
CA VAL A 306 -11.83 -5.84 -18.15
C VAL A 306 -11.13 -7.07 -18.72
N ASP A 307 -9.83 -6.95 -18.95
CA ASP A 307 -8.99 -8.06 -19.37
C ASP A 307 -8.82 -9.09 -18.25
N VAL A 308 -8.77 -10.35 -18.63
CA VAL A 308 -8.43 -11.47 -17.75
C VAL A 308 -7.24 -12.21 -18.33
N ALA A 309 -6.24 -12.45 -17.51
CA ALA A 309 -5.13 -13.32 -17.87
C ALA A 309 -5.35 -14.75 -17.39
N ASP A 310 -4.64 -15.70 -17.98
CA ASP A 310 -4.63 -17.08 -17.50
C ASP A 310 -3.22 -17.67 -17.43
N VAL A 311 -3.08 -18.73 -16.65
CA VAL A 311 -1.92 -19.61 -16.66
C VAL A 311 -2.38 -21.06 -16.73
N ASN A 312 -1.99 -21.77 -17.80
CA ASN A 312 -2.38 -23.15 -18.08
C ASN A 312 -3.91 -23.34 -17.99
N GLY A 313 -4.71 -22.37 -18.49
CA GLY A 313 -6.15 -22.41 -18.46
C GLY A 313 -6.79 -21.94 -17.14
N THR A 314 -6.03 -21.63 -16.11
CA THR A 314 -6.56 -21.06 -14.85
C THR A 314 -6.55 -19.54 -14.91
N PRO A 315 -7.71 -18.86 -14.85
CA PRO A 315 -7.78 -17.42 -14.93
C PRO A 315 -7.24 -16.73 -13.66
N PHE A 316 -6.68 -15.54 -13.84
CA PHE A 316 -6.31 -14.64 -12.76
C PHE A 316 -6.57 -13.17 -13.14
N LEU A 317 -7.00 -12.39 -12.17
CA LEU A 317 -7.36 -10.98 -12.35
C LEU A 317 -6.22 -10.02 -12.08
N ASN A 318 -5.35 -10.36 -11.14
CA ASN A 318 -4.29 -9.48 -10.69
C ASN A 318 -2.92 -9.98 -11.13
N THR A 319 -2.37 -10.98 -10.48
CA THR A 319 -0.97 -11.35 -10.67
C THR A 319 -0.74 -12.84 -10.54
N SER A 320 0.26 -13.31 -11.28
CA SER A 320 0.81 -14.65 -11.12
C SER A 320 2.33 -14.58 -10.87
N SER A 321 2.90 -15.60 -10.24
CA SER A 321 4.33 -15.63 -9.96
C SER A 321 4.90 -17.03 -9.81
N ILE A 322 6.20 -17.18 -10.17
CA ILE A 322 6.98 -18.42 -10.05
C ILE A 322 8.25 -18.11 -9.24
N GLY A 323 8.70 -19.06 -8.42
CA GLY A 323 9.95 -18.97 -7.67
C GLY A 323 9.79 -18.60 -6.20
N ALA A 324 10.44 -17.55 -5.72
CA ALA A 324 10.52 -17.21 -4.30
C ALA A 324 9.19 -16.78 -3.66
N TYR A 325 8.30 -16.15 -4.41
CA TYR A 325 7.03 -15.64 -3.89
C TYR A 325 6.05 -16.76 -3.48
N PRO A 326 5.77 -17.78 -4.30
CA PRO A 326 4.99 -18.94 -3.90
C PRO A 326 5.51 -19.59 -2.61
N GLU A 327 6.82 -19.75 -2.50
CA GLU A 327 7.43 -20.33 -1.29
C GLU A 327 7.24 -19.42 -0.06
N MET A 328 7.31 -18.10 -0.24
CA MET A 328 7.05 -17.13 0.83
C MET A 328 5.60 -17.19 1.30
N VAL A 329 4.63 -17.26 0.39
CA VAL A 329 3.20 -17.39 0.71
C VAL A 329 2.97 -18.67 1.50
N ARG A 330 3.48 -19.81 1.04
CA ARG A 330 3.38 -21.09 1.73
C ARG A 330 3.98 -21.08 3.14
N ARG A 331 5.11 -20.43 3.34
CA ARG A 331 5.75 -20.29 4.68
C ARG A 331 4.94 -19.38 5.59
N ARG A 332 4.43 -18.27 5.05
CA ARG A 332 3.52 -17.36 5.76
C ARG A 332 2.31 -18.12 6.29
N ASP A 333 1.64 -18.89 5.46
CA ASP A 333 0.40 -19.58 5.83
C ASP A 333 0.63 -20.62 6.94
N ARG A 334 1.76 -21.34 6.89
CA ARG A 334 2.16 -22.26 7.98
C ARG A 334 2.45 -21.53 9.30
N LEU A 335 2.93 -20.30 9.27
CA LEU A 335 3.30 -19.52 10.45
C LEU A 335 2.18 -18.62 10.96
N ALA A 336 1.19 -18.31 10.13
CA ALA A 336 0.16 -17.31 10.42
C ALA A 336 -0.68 -17.67 11.65
N GLY A 337 -0.98 -18.96 11.88
CA GLY A 337 -1.72 -19.42 13.05
C GLY A 337 -1.01 -19.19 14.39
N ARG A 338 0.35 -19.07 14.38
CA ARG A 338 1.14 -18.88 15.62
C ARG A 338 1.62 -17.46 15.81
N LEU A 339 1.94 -16.75 14.75
CA LEU A 339 2.63 -15.45 14.79
C LEU A 339 1.73 -14.28 14.34
N GLY A 340 0.53 -14.58 13.86
CA GLY A 340 -0.29 -13.58 13.17
C GLY A 340 0.22 -13.25 11.76
N LYS A 341 -0.67 -12.77 10.89
CA LYS A 341 -0.45 -12.65 9.44
C LYS A 341 0.77 -11.78 9.05
N TRP A 342 0.99 -10.66 9.73
CA TRP A 342 2.05 -9.70 9.41
C TRP A 342 3.44 -10.18 9.86
N LEU A 343 3.55 -10.72 11.07
CA LEU A 343 4.83 -11.22 11.58
C LEU A 343 5.24 -12.50 10.82
N ALA A 344 4.27 -13.37 10.51
CA ALA A 344 4.49 -14.55 9.69
C ALA A 344 5.03 -14.19 8.30
N LEU A 345 4.48 -13.13 7.65
CA LEU A 345 4.98 -12.65 6.37
C LEU A 345 6.43 -12.16 6.45
N THR A 346 6.75 -11.38 7.49
CA THR A 346 8.11 -10.85 7.69
C THR A 346 9.12 -11.98 7.90
N VAL A 347 8.77 -12.97 8.73
CA VAL A 347 9.63 -14.14 8.99
C VAL A 347 9.78 -15.00 7.73
N ALA A 348 8.69 -15.24 6.99
CA ALA A 348 8.72 -16.01 5.75
C ALA A 348 9.59 -15.32 4.68
N ALA A 349 9.45 -14.00 4.50
CA ALA A 349 10.28 -13.23 3.59
C ALA A 349 11.78 -13.29 3.96
N ALA A 350 12.11 -13.12 5.24
CA ALA A 350 13.49 -13.22 5.73
C ALA A 350 14.06 -14.64 5.50
N GLN A 351 13.28 -15.67 5.75
CA GLN A 351 13.70 -17.06 5.51
C GLN A 351 13.94 -17.34 4.02
N VAL A 352 13.01 -16.91 3.14
CA VAL A 352 13.15 -17.08 1.68
C VAL A 352 14.36 -16.30 1.15
N LEU A 353 14.60 -15.10 1.64
CA LEU A 353 15.80 -14.33 1.29
C LEU A 353 17.10 -15.03 1.72
N ARG A 354 17.10 -15.76 2.84
CA ARG A 354 18.27 -16.48 3.35
C ARG A 354 18.50 -17.84 2.68
N THR A 355 17.44 -18.63 2.50
CA THR A 355 17.50 -20.04 2.12
C THR A 355 16.99 -20.35 0.71
N GLY A 356 16.29 -19.41 0.07
CA GLY A 356 15.72 -19.60 -1.27
C GLY A 356 16.81 -19.92 -2.29
N THR A 357 16.48 -20.81 -3.21
CA THR A 357 17.30 -21.15 -4.37
C THR A 357 16.74 -20.49 -5.63
N PRO A 358 17.57 -19.91 -6.49
CA PRO A 358 17.09 -19.35 -7.76
C PRO A 358 16.64 -20.46 -8.69
N VAL A 359 15.63 -20.16 -9.49
CA VAL A 359 15.05 -21.08 -10.48
C VAL A 359 15.65 -20.78 -11.85
N GLN A 360 15.98 -21.81 -12.61
CA GLN A 360 16.36 -21.70 -14.01
C GLN A 360 15.11 -21.84 -14.87
N LEU A 361 14.78 -20.80 -15.60
CA LEU A 361 13.62 -20.72 -16.48
C LEU A 361 14.08 -20.47 -17.90
N ASP A 362 13.36 -21.05 -18.83
CA ASP A 362 13.40 -20.70 -20.26
C ASP A 362 12.13 -19.89 -20.52
N VAL A 363 12.28 -18.63 -20.87
CA VAL A 363 11.21 -17.67 -21.08
C VAL A 363 11.21 -17.29 -22.55
N ASP A 364 10.28 -17.81 -23.34
CA ASP A 364 10.21 -17.67 -24.79
C ASP A 364 11.57 -17.92 -25.50
N GLY A 365 12.28 -18.99 -25.08
CA GLY A 365 13.60 -19.36 -25.64
C GLY A 365 14.78 -18.64 -24.96
N GLN A 366 14.55 -17.63 -24.10
CA GLN A 366 15.61 -16.97 -23.36
C GLN A 366 15.84 -17.66 -22.00
N ARG A 367 17.06 -18.14 -21.77
CA ARG A 367 17.44 -18.74 -20.49
C ARG A 367 17.71 -17.68 -19.44
N LEU A 368 16.95 -17.73 -18.37
CA LEU A 368 17.05 -16.82 -17.23
C LEU A 368 17.26 -17.61 -15.93
N ARG A 369 18.11 -17.10 -15.06
CA ARG A 369 18.22 -17.55 -13.67
C ARG A 369 17.65 -16.48 -12.77
N VAL A 370 16.52 -16.78 -12.13
CA VAL A 370 15.71 -15.78 -11.41
C VAL A 370 15.40 -16.19 -9.99
N TRP A 371 15.25 -15.21 -9.11
CA TRP A 371 14.68 -15.41 -7.77
C TRP A 371 13.15 -15.45 -7.82
N ILE A 372 12.57 -14.62 -8.66
CA ILE A 372 11.14 -14.50 -8.87
C ILE A 372 10.88 -14.09 -10.31
N LEU A 373 9.90 -14.70 -10.92
CA LEU A 373 9.21 -14.23 -12.12
C LEU A 373 7.80 -13.84 -11.70
N PHE A 374 7.38 -12.65 -12.06
CA PHE A 374 6.08 -12.08 -11.84
C PHE A 374 5.42 -11.80 -13.19
N VAL A 375 4.15 -12.14 -13.31
CA VAL A 375 3.32 -11.89 -14.49
C VAL A 375 2.06 -11.17 -14.03
N GLY A 376 1.91 -9.90 -14.40
CA GLY A 376 0.74 -9.09 -14.12
C GLY A 376 -0.28 -9.17 -15.23
N ASN A 377 -1.56 -9.22 -14.89
CA ASN A 377 -2.66 -8.99 -15.81
C ASN A 377 -2.80 -7.48 -16.02
N CYS A 378 -2.49 -7.01 -17.23
CA CYS A 378 -2.28 -5.61 -17.56
C CYS A 378 -1.05 -4.96 -16.89
N LEU A 379 -0.70 -3.77 -17.37
CA LEU A 379 0.50 -3.06 -16.99
C LEU A 379 0.41 -2.49 -15.58
N TYR A 380 1.35 -2.86 -14.72
CA TYR A 380 1.46 -2.31 -13.37
C TYR A 380 2.31 -1.03 -13.32
N THR A 381 1.89 -0.08 -12.51
CA THR A 381 2.61 1.16 -12.23
C THR A 381 2.70 1.39 -10.71
N PRO A 382 3.85 1.79 -10.18
CA PRO A 382 5.16 1.75 -10.84
C PRO A 382 5.64 0.32 -11.03
N ARG A 383 6.51 0.11 -12.01
CA ARG A 383 7.22 -1.16 -12.17
C ARG A 383 8.24 -1.32 -11.05
N GLY A 384 8.41 -2.54 -10.55
CA GLY A 384 9.33 -2.86 -9.47
C GLY A 384 8.85 -4.04 -8.64
N LEU A 385 9.59 -4.41 -7.59
CA LEU A 385 9.28 -5.57 -6.74
C LEU A 385 7.96 -5.45 -5.93
N SER A 386 7.34 -4.29 -5.96
CA SER A 386 6.05 -4.05 -5.30
C SER A 386 5.14 -3.27 -6.23
N PRO A 387 4.57 -3.91 -7.25
CA PRO A 387 3.60 -3.29 -8.14
C PRO A 387 2.39 -2.82 -7.33
N ALA A 388 1.92 -1.59 -7.58
CA ALA A 388 0.97 -0.95 -6.68
C ALA A 388 -0.44 -0.83 -7.26
N TRP A 389 -0.60 -0.46 -8.53
CA TRP A 389 -1.89 -0.30 -9.21
C TRP A 389 -1.72 -0.43 -10.71
N ARG A 390 -2.84 -0.58 -11.42
CA ARG A 390 -2.91 -0.62 -12.88
C ARG A 390 -3.59 0.63 -13.40
N PRO A 391 -2.98 1.39 -14.33
CA PRO A 391 -3.63 2.55 -14.94
C PRO A 391 -4.71 2.16 -15.96
N ARG A 392 -4.67 0.91 -16.47
CA ARG A 392 -5.61 0.36 -17.45
C ARG A 392 -5.89 -1.10 -17.13
N LEU A 393 -7.11 -1.56 -17.36
CA LEU A 393 -7.53 -2.97 -17.26
C LEU A 393 -7.95 -3.54 -18.61
N GLU A 394 -7.51 -2.92 -19.70
CA GLU A 394 -7.95 -3.19 -21.06
C GLU A 394 -6.80 -3.08 -22.09
N ASP A 395 -5.54 -3.25 -21.66
CA ASP A 395 -4.37 -3.02 -22.53
C ASP A 395 -3.97 -4.25 -23.36
N GLY A 396 -4.59 -5.41 -23.12
CA GLY A 396 -4.29 -6.67 -23.85
C GLY A 396 -2.94 -7.29 -23.51
N LEU A 397 -2.19 -6.74 -22.55
CA LEU A 397 -0.80 -7.12 -22.31
C LEU A 397 -0.61 -7.80 -20.95
N LEU A 398 0.38 -8.69 -20.90
CA LEU A 398 0.96 -9.23 -19.68
C LEU A 398 2.18 -8.38 -19.29
N ASP A 399 2.26 -7.98 -18.02
CA ASP A 399 3.42 -7.26 -17.46
C ASP A 399 4.39 -8.24 -16.82
N VAL A 400 5.46 -8.58 -17.54
CA VAL A 400 6.44 -9.56 -17.07
C VAL A 400 7.58 -8.84 -16.37
N GLN A 401 7.82 -9.21 -15.12
CA GLN A 401 8.87 -8.64 -14.28
C GLN A 401 9.64 -9.77 -13.59
N TYR A 402 10.96 -9.65 -13.52
CA TYR A 402 11.76 -10.70 -12.89
C TYR A 402 12.99 -10.15 -12.18
N LEU A 403 13.42 -10.86 -11.14
CA LEU A 403 14.62 -10.56 -10.39
C LEU A 403 15.71 -11.57 -10.73
N ARG A 404 16.77 -11.11 -11.40
CA ARG A 404 17.90 -11.91 -11.86
C ARG A 404 18.75 -12.43 -10.70
N ALA A 405 19.18 -13.67 -10.79
CA ALA A 405 20.03 -14.36 -9.82
C ALA A 405 21.44 -14.68 -10.36
N ASP A 406 21.69 -14.42 -11.64
CA ASP A 406 22.98 -14.69 -12.32
C ASP A 406 24.05 -13.61 -12.08
N LEU A 407 23.67 -12.47 -11.50
CA LEU A 407 24.59 -11.37 -11.24
C LEU A 407 25.38 -11.58 -9.95
N ARG A 408 26.68 -11.23 -10.00
CA ARG A 408 27.55 -11.24 -8.82
C ARG A 408 26.96 -10.34 -7.72
N PHE A 409 26.83 -10.88 -6.51
CA PHE A 409 26.14 -10.22 -5.39
C PHE A 409 24.67 -9.88 -5.66
N GLY A 410 23.97 -10.62 -6.50
CA GLY A 410 22.59 -10.35 -6.90
C GLY A 410 21.62 -10.18 -5.72
N ARG A 411 21.74 -10.99 -4.66
CA ARG A 411 20.95 -10.84 -3.42
C ARG A 411 21.17 -9.50 -2.75
N THR A 412 22.42 -9.14 -2.48
CA THR A 412 22.80 -7.89 -1.81
C THR A 412 22.33 -6.68 -2.63
N ARG A 413 22.50 -6.75 -3.95
CA ARG A 413 22.05 -5.69 -4.87
C ARG A 413 20.53 -5.57 -4.88
N ALA A 414 19.80 -6.69 -4.89
CA ALA A 414 18.35 -6.69 -4.85
C ALA A 414 17.83 -6.10 -3.52
N VAL A 415 18.39 -6.53 -2.40
CA VAL A 415 18.06 -5.98 -1.08
C VAL A 415 18.36 -4.50 -1.00
N LEU A 416 19.55 -4.06 -1.42
CA LEU A 416 19.93 -2.65 -1.43
C LEU A 416 19.05 -1.82 -2.36
N ALA A 417 18.76 -2.31 -3.57
CA ALA A 417 17.90 -1.62 -4.52
C ALA A 417 16.45 -1.48 -3.98
N THR A 418 15.97 -2.50 -3.27
CA THR A 418 14.67 -2.46 -2.59
C THR A 418 14.69 -1.47 -1.44
N LEU A 419 15.71 -1.51 -0.58
CA LEU A 419 15.88 -0.60 0.54
C LEU A 419 16.02 0.86 0.08
N LEU A 420 16.66 1.09 -1.07
CA LEU A 420 16.82 2.43 -1.66
C LEU A 420 15.63 2.85 -2.52
N GLY A 421 14.64 1.98 -2.75
CA GLY A 421 13.47 2.27 -3.58
C GLY A 421 13.77 2.43 -5.08
N VAL A 422 14.92 1.92 -5.53
CA VAL A 422 15.40 2.04 -6.94
C VAL A 422 15.40 0.70 -7.67
N SER A 423 14.55 -0.22 -7.26
CA SER A 423 14.50 -1.59 -7.80
C SER A 423 14.37 -1.62 -9.32
N GLU A 424 13.53 -0.75 -9.88
CA GLU A 424 13.28 -0.69 -11.33
C GLU A 424 14.48 -0.21 -12.17
N HIS A 425 15.46 0.46 -11.54
CA HIS A 425 16.70 0.93 -12.18
C HIS A 425 17.89 -0.02 -11.94
N SER A 426 17.69 -1.07 -11.16
CA SER A 426 18.73 -2.05 -10.87
C SER A 426 18.95 -3.00 -12.06
N ARG A 427 20.21 -3.26 -12.40
CA ARG A 427 20.57 -4.30 -13.39
C ARG A 427 20.10 -5.71 -13.00
N SER A 428 19.75 -5.91 -11.74
CA SER A 428 19.19 -7.17 -11.24
C SER A 428 17.71 -7.34 -11.57
N TYR A 429 17.05 -6.29 -12.04
CA TYR A 429 15.64 -6.27 -12.36
C TYR A 429 15.45 -6.24 -13.88
N GLY A 430 14.68 -7.17 -14.40
CA GLY A 430 14.27 -7.22 -15.78
C GLY A 430 12.78 -7.05 -15.94
N LYS A 431 12.35 -6.47 -17.04
CA LYS A 431 10.94 -6.23 -17.37
C LYS A 431 10.71 -6.21 -18.86
N PHE A 432 9.58 -6.74 -19.28
CA PHE A 432 9.07 -6.64 -20.66
C PHE A 432 7.55 -6.84 -20.68
N GLN A 433 6.94 -6.73 -21.83
CA GLN A 433 5.51 -6.93 -22.06
C GLN A 433 5.32 -8.01 -23.11
N ALA A 434 4.27 -8.78 -22.99
CA ALA A 434 3.90 -9.81 -23.94
C ALA A 434 2.38 -9.95 -24.00
N GLU A 435 1.83 -10.39 -25.13
CA GLU A 435 0.43 -10.81 -25.25
C GLU A 435 0.28 -12.26 -24.77
N GLU A 436 1.27 -13.09 -25.07
CA GLU A 436 1.39 -14.47 -24.64
C GLU A 436 2.82 -14.72 -24.12
N LEU A 437 2.99 -15.68 -23.23
CA LEU A 437 4.29 -16.00 -22.64
C LEU A 437 4.36 -17.48 -22.31
N THR A 438 5.42 -18.15 -22.79
CA THR A 438 5.73 -19.52 -22.41
C THR A 438 6.96 -19.57 -21.51
N VAL A 439 6.79 -20.19 -20.35
CA VAL A 439 7.85 -20.35 -19.35
C VAL A 439 8.07 -21.82 -19.05
N VAL A 440 9.28 -22.32 -19.33
CA VAL A 440 9.65 -23.71 -19.03
C VAL A 440 10.68 -23.75 -17.90
N SER A 441 10.39 -24.48 -16.85
CA SER A 441 11.31 -24.68 -15.74
C SER A 441 12.34 -25.77 -16.07
N ARG A 442 13.62 -25.40 -15.97
CA ARG A 442 14.74 -26.33 -16.07
C ARG A 442 15.25 -26.82 -14.71
N SER A 443 14.63 -26.37 -13.64
CA SER A 443 14.92 -26.76 -12.27
C SER A 443 13.92 -27.80 -11.72
N GLY A 444 13.22 -28.51 -12.63
CA GLY A 444 12.12 -29.43 -12.28
C GLY A 444 10.79 -28.72 -12.04
N PRO A 445 9.77 -29.45 -11.60
CA PRO A 445 8.44 -28.87 -11.39
C PRO A 445 8.45 -27.71 -10.40
N GLN A 446 7.84 -26.60 -10.76
CA GLN A 446 7.68 -25.41 -9.92
C GLN A 446 6.20 -25.19 -9.62
N ARG A 447 5.90 -24.56 -8.48
CA ARG A 447 4.57 -24.07 -8.20
C ARG A 447 4.40 -22.66 -8.71
N VAL A 448 3.26 -22.41 -9.30
CA VAL A 448 2.82 -21.05 -9.65
C VAL A 448 1.87 -20.56 -8.55
N ALA A 449 1.95 -19.29 -8.19
CA ALA A 449 0.90 -18.63 -7.41
C ALA A 449 0.16 -17.66 -8.32
N TYR A 450 -1.16 -17.55 -8.19
CA TYR A 450 -2.02 -16.61 -8.91
C TYR A 450 -3.07 -16.04 -7.96
N ASP A 451 -3.24 -14.73 -7.95
CA ASP A 451 -4.14 -13.96 -7.06
C ASP A 451 -4.06 -14.34 -5.56
N GLY A 452 -2.88 -14.82 -5.13
CA GLY A 452 -2.63 -15.25 -3.75
C GLY A 452 -2.89 -16.73 -3.48
N GLU A 453 -3.44 -17.46 -4.43
CA GLU A 453 -3.68 -18.90 -4.37
C GLU A 453 -2.50 -19.70 -4.94
N MET A 454 -2.38 -20.96 -4.52
CA MET A 454 -1.28 -21.83 -4.94
C MET A 454 -1.75 -22.85 -5.99
N GLY A 455 -1.18 -22.77 -7.19
CA GLY A 455 -1.42 -23.74 -8.24
C GLY A 455 -0.65 -25.06 -8.07
N GLN A 456 -0.99 -26.01 -8.93
CA GLN A 456 -0.30 -27.30 -9.01
C GLN A 456 1.13 -27.14 -9.53
N PRO A 457 2.06 -28.02 -9.12
CA PRO A 457 3.40 -28.02 -9.67
C PRO A 457 3.39 -28.38 -11.16
N ALA A 458 4.10 -27.61 -11.98
CA ALA A 458 4.27 -27.87 -13.39
C ALA A 458 5.69 -27.53 -13.85
N THR A 459 6.11 -28.07 -14.99
CA THR A 459 7.38 -27.73 -15.64
C THR A 459 7.20 -26.71 -16.75
N GLU A 460 5.99 -26.56 -17.26
CA GLU A 460 5.64 -25.63 -18.33
C GLU A 460 4.43 -24.78 -17.91
N PHE A 461 4.53 -23.48 -18.16
CA PHE A 461 3.52 -22.47 -17.84
C PHE A 461 3.27 -21.65 -19.09
N ARG A 462 2.05 -21.69 -19.60
CA ARG A 462 1.58 -20.87 -20.72
C ARG A 462 0.67 -19.79 -20.15
N PHE A 463 1.09 -18.56 -20.33
CA PHE A 463 0.32 -17.38 -19.94
C PHE A 463 -0.28 -16.75 -21.18
N GLY A 464 -1.51 -16.30 -21.08
CA GLY A 464 -2.21 -15.61 -22.15
C GLY A 464 -3.33 -14.73 -21.64
N LYS A 465 -4.11 -14.19 -22.56
CA LYS A 465 -5.36 -13.47 -22.28
C LYS A 465 -6.56 -14.36 -22.62
N ARG A 466 -7.59 -14.26 -21.82
CA ARG A 466 -8.90 -14.87 -22.07
C ARG A 466 -9.90 -13.87 -22.64
N ALA A 467 -11.10 -14.37 -22.90
CA ALA A 467 -12.23 -13.50 -23.15
C ALA A 467 -12.37 -12.48 -22.01
N PRO A 468 -12.68 -11.22 -22.32
CA PRO A 468 -12.81 -10.18 -21.32
C PRO A 468 -14.00 -10.46 -20.41
N LEU A 469 -13.90 -10.02 -19.14
CA LEU A 469 -14.93 -10.16 -18.13
C LEU A 469 -15.77 -8.88 -18.05
N THR A 470 -17.09 -9.02 -18.10
CA THR A 470 -18.02 -7.92 -17.83
C THR A 470 -18.19 -7.75 -16.31
N VAL A 471 -17.95 -6.55 -15.78
CA VAL A 471 -18.02 -6.24 -14.35
C VAL A 471 -18.94 -5.03 -14.14
N TYR A 472 -19.90 -5.14 -13.21
CA TYR A 472 -20.76 -4.03 -12.81
C TYR A 472 -19.94 -2.91 -12.18
N CYS A 473 -20.02 -1.70 -12.75
CA CYS A 473 -19.31 -0.51 -12.27
C CYS A 473 -19.97 0.76 -12.83
N CYS A 474 -20.26 1.73 -11.94
CA CYS A 474 -20.73 3.06 -12.35
C CYS A 474 -19.58 3.89 -12.94
N ARG A 475 -19.85 4.62 -14.04
CA ARG A 475 -18.84 5.39 -14.79
C ARG A 475 -18.63 6.82 -14.30
N ASP A 476 -19.63 7.43 -13.70
CA ASP A 476 -19.72 8.89 -13.49
C ASP A 476 -19.59 9.27 -12.00
N ARG A 477 -18.54 8.83 -11.32
CA ARG A 477 -18.21 9.35 -9.97
C ARG A 477 -16.79 9.84 -9.83
#